data_ddc3aa1846109cd4cbe4610cafd0d822
#
_entry.id   ddc3aa1846109cd4cbe4610cafd0d822
#
_cell.length_a   1.000
_cell.length_b   1.000
_cell.length_c   1.000
_cell.angle_alpha   90.00
_cell.angle_beta   90.00
_cell.angle_gamma   90.00
#
_symmetry.space_group_name_H-M   'P 1'
#
loop_
_entity.id
_entity.type
_entity.pdbx_description
1 polymer ?
#
loop_
_entity_poly.entity_id
_entity_poly.type
_entity_poly.pdbx_seq_one_letter_code
_entity_poly.pdbx_strand_id
1 'polypeptide(L)'
;MPTHLITGAGSGIGAAVARRLLERGDEIVLLARDAGRAKELAALHPGARTLVGDLGNPDRLSWAFGQQPMPERLDSLLHIAGVVELGTVGDLTPKAWHFQLNANLVSPAELTRLLLPQLRVAQGHVVFVNSGAGLAAHAEWSAYAASKHGLKALADSLRHEEHGNGVRVTSVYPGRTASPMQAKVHRQEGKEYDPARWIDPETVATTILLALDLPRDAEINDLTVRPGR
;
A
#
# COMPACT_ATOMS: atom_id res chain seq x y z
N MET A 1 -7.80 14.00 -16.42
CA MET A 1 -6.72 13.05 -16.12
C MET A 1 -7.09 12.32 -14.84
N PRO A 2 -6.83 11.03 -14.72
CA PRO A 2 -7.03 10.30 -13.46
C PRO A 2 -6.11 10.84 -12.37
N THR A 3 -6.62 10.87 -11.12
CA THR A 3 -5.87 11.30 -9.93
C THR A 3 -5.67 10.11 -8.99
N HIS A 4 -4.43 9.81 -8.62
CA HIS A 4 -4.05 8.66 -7.80
C HIS A 4 -3.35 9.08 -6.52
N LEU A 5 -3.80 8.61 -5.36
CA LEU A 5 -3.06 8.76 -4.12
C LEU A 5 -2.31 7.48 -3.79
N ILE A 6 -1.00 7.60 -3.59
CA ILE A 6 -0.09 6.46 -3.40
C ILE A 6 0.63 6.57 -2.07
N THR A 7 0.55 5.53 -1.26
CA THR A 7 1.39 5.37 -0.08
C THR A 7 2.60 4.50 -0.42
N GLY A 8 3.76 4.76 0.20
CA GLY A 8 4.95 3.94 0.01
C GLY A 8 5.73 4.14 -1.30
N ALA A 9 5.53 5.28 -1.98
CA ALA A 9 6.15 5.58 -3.28
C ALA A 9 7.68 5.79 -3.26
N GLY A 10 8.33 5.70 -2.11
CA GLY A 10 9.76 5.99 -2.00
C GLY A 10 10.71 4.85 -2.38
N SER A 11 10.22 3.65 -2.64
CA SER A 11 11.04 2.51 -3.06
C SER A 11 10.17 1.33 -3.52
N GLY A 12 10.79 0.31 -4.11
CA GLY A 12 10.15 -0.95 -4.47
C GLY A 12 8.88 -0.76 -5.32
N ILE A 13 7.83 -1.50 -4.98
CA ILE A 13 6.58 -1.52 -5.73
C ILE A 13 5.96 -0.11 -5.86
N GLY A 14 5.95 0.66 -4.76
CA GLY A 14 5.33 1.99 -4.78
C GLY A 14 6.06 2.97 -5.69
N ALA A 15 7.40 2.93 -5.74
CA ALA A 15 8.18 3.76 -6.65
C ALA A 15 7.95 3.36 -8.12
N ALA A 16 7.88 2.07 -8.41
CA ALA A 16 7.60 1.56 -9.75
C ALA A 16 6.20 1.99 -10.24
N VAL A 17 5.17 1.86 -9.40
CA VAL A 17 3.81 2.30 -9.71
C VAL A 17 3.75 3.80 -9.94
N ALA A 18 4.33 4.61 -9.02
CA ALA A 18 4.32 6.07 -9.12
C ALA A 18 4.98 6.54 -10.41
N ARG A 19 6.16 6.00 -10.75
CA ARG A 19 6.86 6.33 -11.99
C ARG A 19 6.01 6.02 -13.23
N ARG A 20 5.42 4.84 -13.32
CA ARG A 20 4.63 4.42 -14.49
C ARG A 20 3.34 5.22 -14.67
N LEU A 21 2.68 5.63 -13.59
CA LEU A 21 1.51 6.49 -13.67
C LEU A 21 1.89 7.91 -14.11
N LEU A 22 3.02 8.46 -13.63
CA LEU A 22 3.55 9.74 -14.11
C LEU A 22 3.92 9.70 -15.61
N GLU A 23 4.60 8.64 -16.05
CA GLU A 23 4.94 8.44 -17.47
C GLU A 23 3.69 8.36 -18.36
N ARG A 24 2.56 7.91 -17.83
CA ARG A 24 1.27 7.87 -18.48
C ARG A 24 0.58 9.24 -18.53
N GLY A 25 1.08 10.21 -17.76
CA GLY A 25 0.52 11.57 -17.67
C GLY A 25 -0.59 11.72 -16.63
N ASP A 26 -0.73 10.77 -15.70
CA ASP A 26 -1.73 10.83 -14.64
C ASP A 26 -1.29 11.80 -13.52
N GLU A 27 -2.27 12.38 -12.80
CA GLU A 27 -2.01 13.15 -11.59
C GLU A 27 -1.70 12.24 -10.42
N ILE A 28 -0.61 12.52 -9.70
CA ILE A 28 -0.18 11.72 -8.57
C ILE A 28 -0.03 12.54 -7.31
N VAL A 29 -0.61 12.03 -6.24
CA VAL A 29 -0.46 12.53 -4.88
C VAL A 29 0.26 11.47 -4.05
N LEU A 30 1.43 11.80 -3.51
CA LEU A 30 2.27 10.90 -2.74
C LEU A 30 2.15 11.20 -1.24
N LEU A 31 1.81 10.18 -0.44
CA LEU A 31 1.80 10.33 1.00
C LEU A 31 3.19 10.16 1.59
N ALA A 32 3.66 11.18 2.29
CA ALA A 32 4.91 11.24 3.02
C ALA A 32 4.66 11.29 4.53
N ARG A 33 5.48 10.61 5.34
CA ARG A 33 5.33 10.63 6.80
C ARG A 33 5.61 12.01 7.44
N ASP A 34 6.46 12.82 6.79
CA ASP A 34 6.90 14.13 7.27
C ASP A 34 7.32 15.03 6.10
N ALA A 35 7.55 16.31 6.38
CA ALA A 35 7.93 17.31 5.37
C ALA A 35 9.29 17.04 4.72
N GLY A 36 10.24 16.42 5.43
CA GLY A 36 11.53 16.00 4.88
C GLY A 36 11.33 14.94 3.81
N ARG A 37 10.55 13.91 4.16
CA ARG A 37 10.20 12.84 3.23
C ARG A 37 9.36 13.33 2.05
N ALA A 38 8.51 14.34 2.24
CA ALA A 38 7.76 14.96 1.14
C ALA A 38 8.69 15.59 0.10
N LYS A 39 9.73 16.31 0.53
CA LYS A 39 10.76 16.87 -0.38
C LYS A 39 11.53 15.78 -1.13
N GLU A 40 11.91 14.70 -0.46
CA GLU A 40 12.58 13.56 -1.10
C GLU A 40 11.70 12.90 -2.16
N LEU A 41 10.41 12.70 -1.87
CA LEU A 41 9.46 12.11 -2.83
C LEU A 41 9.21 13.02 -4.02
N ALA A 42 9.09 14.33 -3.81
CA ALA A 42 8.95 15.31 -4.90
C ALA A 42 10.19 15.34 -5.81
N ALA A 43 11.38 15.16 -5.25
CA ALA A 43 12.61 15.04 -6.04
C ALA A 43 12.70 13.71 -6.79
N LEU A 44 12.24 12.61 -6.20
CA LEU A 44 12.25 11.29 -6.82
C LEU A 44 11.18 11.17 -7.94
N HIS A 45 10.07 11.88 -7.78
CA HIS A 45 8.92 11.86 -8.71
C HIS A 45 8.55 13.29 -9.13
N PRO A 46 9.32 13.93 -10.03
CA PRO A 46 9.03 15.27 -10.49
C PRO A 46 7.63 15.36 -11.12
N GLY A 47 6.86 16.38 -10.73
CA GLY A 47 5.46 16.54 -11.14
C GLY A 47 4.42 15.96 -10.19
N ALA A 48 4.79 15.10 -9.27
CA ALA A 48 3.88 14.59 -8.25
C ALA A 48 3.63 15.63 -7.15
N ARG A 49 2.38 15.72 -6.68
CA ARG A 49 2.03 16.44 -5.45
C ARG A 49 2.37 15.58 -4.24
N THR A 50 2.62 16.20 -3.09
CA THR A 50 2.83 15.45 -1.84
C THR A 50 1.84 15.90 -0.77
N LEU A 51 1.40 14.94 0.06
CA LEU A 51 0.68 15.15 1.30
C LEU A 51 1.50 14.60 2.47
N VAL A 52 1.37 15.22 3.62
CA VAL A 52 2.05 14.77 4.85
C VAL A 52 1.06 14.09 5.77
N GLY A 53 1.39 12.85 6.16
CA GLY A 53 0.62 12.05 7.12
C GLY A 53 1.39 10.80 7.50
N ASP A 54 1.59 10.60 8.80
CA ASP A 54 2.35 9.47 9.33
C ASP A 54 1.43 8.26 9.56
N LEU A 55 1.63 7.20 8.77
CA LEU A 55 0.92 5.93 8.91
C LEU A 55 1.27 5.18 10.20
N GLY A 56 2.31 5.55 10.91
CA GLY A 56 2.60 5.06 12.25
C GLY A 56 1.66 5.63 13.32
N ASN A 57 0.95 6.74 13.00
CA ASN A 57 0.09 7.46 13.92
C ASN A 57 -1.30 7.74 13.29
N PRO A 58 -2.15 6.71 13.16
CA PRO A 58 -3.45 6.82 12.49
C PRO A 58 -4.36 7.89 13.08
N ASP A 59 -4.34 8.11 14.39
CA ASP A 59 -5.18 9.09 15.09
C ASP A 59 -4.94 10.53 14.64
N ARG A 60 -3.78 10.81 14.04
CA ARG A 60 -3.41 12.14 13.55
C ARG A 60 -3.67 12.36 12.06
N LEU A 61 -4.07 11.35 11.31
CA LEU A 61 -4.28 11.47 9.87
C LEU A 61 -5.42 12.44 9.53
N SER A 62 -6.53 12.37 10.25
CA SER A 62 -7.66 13.29 10.04
C SER A 62 -7.26 14.75 10.24
N TRP A 63 -6.54 15.06 11.32
CA TRP A 63 -6.04 16.42 11.56
C TRP A 63 -5.04 16.84 10.47
N ALA A 64 -4.08 15.98 10.13
CA ALA A 64 -3.05 16.29 9.14
C ALA A 64 -3.67 16.60 7.76
N PHE A 65 -4.68 15.86 7.36
CA PHE A 65 -5.36 16.05 6.08
C PHE A 65 -6.27 17.28 6.07
N GLY A 66 -6.88 17.63 7.20
CA GLY A 66 -7.65 18.86 7.35
C GLY A 66 -6.82 20.16 7.18
N GLN A 67 -5.47 20.08 7.24
CA GLN A 67 -4.56 21.19 7.05
C GLN A 67 -3.99 21.32 5.63
N GLN A 68 -4.39 20.44 4.71
CA GLN A 68 -3.79 20.35 3.37
C GLN A 68 -4.87 20.32 2.28
N PRO A 69 -4.60 20.90 1.09
CA PRO A 69 -5.54 20.84 -0.01
C PRO A 69 -5.68 19.39 -0.51
N MET A 70 -6.86 18.84 -0.39
CA MET A 70 -7.21 17.51 -0.86
C MET A 70 -7.73 17.56 -2.31
N PRO A 71 -7.55 16.49 -3.10
CA PRO A 71 -8.21 16.41 -4.41
C PRO A 71 -9.73 16.32 -4.23
N GLU A 72 -10.49 16.94 -5.14
CA GLU A 72 -11.97 16.89 -5.11
C GLU A 72 -12.52 15.51 -5.53
N ARG A 73 -11.76 14.80 -6.37
CA ARG A 73 -12.03 13.43 -6.81
C ARG A 73 -10.77 12.58 -6.73
N LEU A 74 -10.93 11.30 -6.54
CA LEU A 74 -9.82 10.36 -6.47
C LEU A 74 -10.13 9.10 -7.28
N ASP A 75 -9.43 8.90 -8.38
CA ASP A 75 -9.65 7.76 -9.26
C ASP A 75 -9.02 6.47 -8.70
N SER A 76 -7.95 6.58 -7.89
CA SER A 76 -7.51 5.45 -7.07
C SER A 76 -6.79 5.84 -5.77
N LEU A 77 -6.92 4.96 -4.78
CA LEU A 77 -6.17 4.98 -3.53
C LEU A 77 -5.32 3.71 -3.45
N LEU A 78 -4.00 3.87 -3.53
CA LEU A 78 -3.05 2.77 -3.60
C LEU A 78 -2.31 2.62 -2.26
N HIS A 79 -2.77 1.70 -1.43
CA HIS A 79 -2.14 1.33 -0.16
C HIS A 79 -0.96 0.38 -0.42
N ILE A 80 0.21 0.95 -0.75
CA ILE A 80 1.44 0.18 -1.03
C ILE A 80 2.41 0.20 0.14
N ALA A 81 2.33 1.22 1.00
CA ALA A 81 3.16 1.30 2.20
C ALA A 81 2.95 0.08 3.10
N GLY A 82 4.02 -0.35 3.72
CA GLY A 82 3.97 -1.39 4.73
C GLY A 82 5.27 -1.44 5.52
N VAL A 83 5.20 -2.05 6.69
CA VAL A 83 6.34 -2.29 7.56
C VAL A 83 6.36 -3.74 8.02
N VAL A 84 7.54 -4.27 8.29
CA VAL A 84 7.74 -5.63 8.81
C VAL A 84 8.78 -5.62 9.92
N GLU A 85 8.48 -6.35 10.97
CA GLU A 85 9.40 -6.68 12.04
C GLU A 85 9.15 -8.13 12.46
N LEU A 86 10.16 -8.97 12.29
CA LEU A 86 10.09 -10.39 12.60
C LEU A 86 10.49 -10.64 14.05
N GLY A 87 9.94 -11.67 14.63
CA GLY A 87 10.25 -12.16 15.95
C GLY A 87 9.22 -13.18 16.43
N THR A 88 9.61 -13.99 17.40
CA THR A 88 8.69 -14.93 18.03
C THR A 88 7.62 -14.17 18.82
N VAL A 89 6.52 -14.82 19.15
CA VAL A 89 5.46 -14.21 19.99
C VAL A 89 6.01 -13.81 21.36
N GLY A 90 7.00 -14.56 21.88
CA GLY A 90 7.64 -14.26 23.15
C GLY A 90 8.56 -13.03 23.14
N ASP A 91 9.13 -12.69 21.98
CA ASP A 91 10.10 -11.59 21.85
C ASP A 91 9.47 -10.28 21.36
N LEU A 92 8.37 -10.35 20.59
CA LEU A 92 7.72 -9.16 20.06
C LEU A 92 6.99 -8.37 21.14
N THR A 93 7.47 -7.15 21.40
CA THR A 93 6.86 -6.23 22.36
C THR A 93 5.52 -5.67 21.85
N PRO A 94 4.62 -5.19 22.74
CA PRO A 94 3.41 -4.46 22.33
C PRO A 94 3.70 -3.29 21.38
N LYS A 95 4.83 -2.60 21.55
CA LYS A 95 5.26 -1.52 20.64
C LYS A 95 5.52 -2.03 19.22
N ALA A 96 6.15 -3.18 19.06
CA ALA A 96 6.39 -3.79 17.75
C ALA A 96 5.09 -4.26 17.09
N TRP A 97 4.14 -4.75 17.88
CA TRP A 97 2.79 -5.07 17.42
C TRP A 97 2.05 -3.82 16.94
N HIS A 98 1.95 -2.79 17.77
CA HIS A 98 1.26 -1.54 17.40
C HIS A 98 1.87 -0.89 16.16
N PHE A 99 3.20 -0.87 16.05
CA PHE A 99 3.89 -0.34 14.88
C PHE A 99 3.43 -1.01 13.58
N GLN A 100 3.31 -2.34 13.56
CA GLN A 100 2.90 -3.08 12.38
C GLN A 100 1.39 -2.98 12.14
N LEU A 101 0.57 -3.10 13.17
CA LEU A 101 -0.88 -2.97 13.06
C LEU A 101 -1.28 -1.56 12.61
N ASN A 102 -0.69 -0.53 13.17
CA ASN A 102 -0.99 0.85 12.79
C ASN A 102 -0.66 1.10 11.32
N ALA A 103 0.57 0.82 10.89
CA ALA A 103 0.99 1.14 9.54
C ALA A 103 0.35 0.25 8.46
N ASN A 104 0.12 -1.04 8.76
CA ASN A 104 -0.35 -2.00 7.77
C ASN A 104 -1.86 -2.21 7.73
N LEU A 105 -2.60 -1.79 8.78
CA LEU A 105 -4.04 -2.05 8.90
C LEU A 105 -4.83 -0.81 9.31
N VAL A 106 -4.53 -0.21 10.48
CA VAL A 106 -5.36 0.87 11.03
C VAL A 106 -5.26 2.13 10.18
N SER A 107 -4.05 2.51 9.76
CA SER A 107 -3.86 3.67 8.87
C SER A 107 -4.44 3.48 7.47
N PRO A 108 -4.32 2.32 6.79
CA PRO A 108 -5.08 2.04 5.59
C PRO A 108 -6.60 2.18 5.77
N ALA A 109 -7.16 1.69 6.88
CA ALA A 109 -8.59 1.85 7.19
C ALA A 109 -8.97 3.33 7.35
N GLU A 110 -8.23 4.07 8.19
CA GLU A 110 -8.49 5.49 8.43
C GLU A 110 -8.29 6.34 7.17
N LEU A 111 -7.24 6.10 6.41
CA LEU A 111 -6.97 6.80 5.15
C LEU A 111 -8.08 6.54 4.13
N THR A 112 -8.56 5.30 4.03
CA THR A 112 -9.71 4.96 3.19
C THR A 112 -10.95 5.71 3.65
N ARG A 113 -11.28 5.68 4.95
CA ARG A 113 -12.43 6.39 5.53
C ARG A 113 -12.42 7.89 5.20
N LEU A 114 -11.26 8.53 5.32
CA LEU A 114 -11.09 9.96 5.03
C LEU A 114 -11.26 10.30 3.54
N LEU A 115 -10.95 9.36 2.64
CA LEU A 115 -10.94 9.58 1.19
C LEU A 115 -12.13 8.93 0.47
N LEU A 116 -13.02 8.23 1.18
CA LEU A 116 -14.22 7.63 0.58
C LEU A 116 -15.09 8.63 -0.18
N PRO A 117 -15.33 9.87 0.30
CA PRO A 117 -16.13 10.83 -0.46
C PRO A 117 -15.55 11.09 -1.86
N GLN A 118 -14.24 11.31 -1.99
CA GLN A 118 -13.56 11.55 -3.27
C GLN A 118 -13.53 10.31 -4.16
N LEU A 119 -13.37 9.11 -3.56
CA LEU A 119 -13.42 7.84 -4.27
C LEU A 119 -14.83 7.58 -4.83
N ARG A 120 -15.88 7.87 -4.09
CA ARG A 120 -17.27 7.73 -4.55
C ARG A 120 -17.59 8.69 -5.69
N VAL A 121 -17.13 9.95 -5.64
CA VAL A 121 -17.28 10.93 -6.72
C VAL A 121 -16.67 10.40 -8.03
N ALA A 122 -15.52 9.74 -7.95
CA ALA A 122 -14.83 9.19 -9.11
C ALA A 122 -15.32 7.80 -9.52
N GLN A 123 -16.13 7.13 -8.68
CA GLN A 123 -16.33 5.68 -8.72
C GLN A 123 -14.96 4.97 -8.75
N GLY A 124 -14.07 5.36 -7.84
CA GLY A 124 -12.64 5.07 -7.87
C GLY A 124 -12.29 3.61 -7.59
N HIS A 125 -11.01 3.36 -7.35
CA HIS A 125 -10.48 2.03 -7.10
C HIS A 125 -9.52 2.04 -5.90
N VAL A 126 -9.81 1.25 -4.88
CA VAL A 126 -8.89 1.04 -3.75
C VAL A 126 -8.06 -0.21 -3.99
N VAL A 127 -6.73 -0.08 -3.96
CA VAL A 127 -5.83 -1.21 -4.09
C VAL A 127 -5.03 -1.39 -2.81
N PHE A 128 -5.12 -2.56 -2.20
CA PHE A 128 -4.32 -2.94 -1.05
C PHE A 128 -3.17 -3.86 -1.48
N VAL A 129 -1.94 -3.42 -1.33
CA VAL A 129 -0.78 -4.30 -1.44
C VAL A 129 -0.64 -5.07 -0.13
N ASN A 130 -1.15 -6.28 -0.15
CA ASN A 130 -1.10 -7.23 0.93
C ASN A 130 0.24 -8.01 0.92
N SER A 131 0.22 -9.29 1.21
CA SER A 131 1.38 -10.20 1.22
C SER A 131 0.89 -11.64 1.20
N GLY A 132 1.74 -12.58 0.81
CA GLY A 132 1.51 -13.99 1.10
C GLY A 132 1.30 -14.28 2.59
N ALA A 133 1.86 -13.45 3.48
CA ALA A 133 1.62 -13.51 4.92
C ALA A 133 0.19 -13.12 5.34
N GLY A 134 -0.61 -12.53 4.48
CA GLY A 134 -2.05 -12.31 4.68
C GLY A 134 -2.92 -13.51 4.30
N LEU A 135 -2.31 -14.57 3.77
CA LEU A 135 -2.97 -15.82 3.39
C LEU A 135 -2.48 -17.02 4.22
N ALA A 136 -1.25 -16.96 4.73
CA ALA A 136 -0.66 -18.00 5.57
C ALA A 136 0.34 -17.37 6.55
N ALA A 137 0.31 -17.81 7.81
CA ALA A 137 1.24 -17.37 8.84
C ALA A 137 2.39 -18.38 8.98
N HIS A 138 3.55 -17.89 9.36
CA HIS A 138 4.76 -18.69 9.60
C HIS A 138 5.37 -18.32 10.96
N ALA A 139 6.26 -19.15 11.49
CA ALA A 139 7.03 -18.85 12.69
C ALA A 139 7.75 -17.49 12.53
N GLU A 140 7.82 -16.71 13.59
CA GLU A 140 8.44 -15.36 13.67
C GLU A 140 7.70 -14.25 12.88
N TRP A 141 6.59 -14.54 12.20
CA TRP A 141 5.85 -13.59 11.39
C TRP A 141 4.54 -13.11 12.03
N SER A 142 4.28 -13.43 13.30
CA SER A 142 2.97 -13.31 13.94
C SER A 142 2.33 -11.92 13.80
N ALA A 143 3.01 -10.85 14.20
CA ALA A 143 2.44 -9.49 14.14
C ALA A 143 2.25 -9.00 12.70
N TYR A 144 3.21 -9.30 11.81
CA TYR A 144 3.07 -8.98 10.40
C TYR A 144 1.93 -9.75 9.75
N ALA A 145 1.86 -11.07 9.95
CA ALA A 145 0.78 -11.89 9.42
C ALA A 145 -0.59 -11.45 9.94
N ALA A 146 -0.71 -11.16 11.24
CA ALA A 146 -1.94 -10.63 11.82
C ALA A 146 -2.38 -9.32 11.15
N SER A 147 -1.44 -8.37 10.93
CA SER A 147 -1.73 -7.12 10.24
C SER A 147 -2.21 -7.35 8.80
N LYS A 148 -1.62 -8.31 8.08
CA LYS A 148 -1.96 -8.60 6.68
C LYS A 148 -3.22 -9.46 6.52
N HIS A 149 -3.54 -10.35 7.48
CA HIS A 149 -4.85 -11.02 7.55
C HIS A 149 -5.96 -10.01 7.86
N GLY A 150 -5.72 -9.08 8.80
CA GLY A 150 -6.64 -7.98 9.08
C GLY A 150 -6.87 -7.10 7.85
N LEU A 151 -5.80 -6.79 7.09
CA LEU A 151 -5.92 -6.00 5.84
C LEU A 151 -6.74 -6.73 4.77
N LYS A 152 -6.67 -8.08 4.70
CA LYS A 152 -7.55 -8.87 3.85
C LYS A 152 -9.01 -8.69 4.27
N ALA A 153 -9.31 -8.86 5.56
CA ALA A 153 -10.66 -8.71 6.08
C ALA A 153 -11.22 -7.30 5.83
N LEU A 154 -10.40 -6.25 6.00
CA LEU A 154 -10.76 -4.87 5.67
C LEU A 154 -11.12 -4.73 4.19
N ALA A 155 -10.30 -5.27 3.28
CA ALA A 155 -10.54 -5.18 1.84
C ALA A 155 -11.83 -5.91 1.44
N ASP A 156 -12.08 -7.09 2.00
CA ASP A 156 -13.29 -7.88 1.73
C ASP A 156 -14.55 -7.14 2.20
N SER A 157 -14.55 -6.59 3.41
CA SER A 157 -15.66 -5.79 3.95
C SER A 157 -15.91 -4.55 3.11
N LEU A 158 -14.86 -3.76 2.83
CA LEU A 158 -14.97 -2.54 2.03
C LEU A 158 -15.53 -2.81 0.62
N ARG A 159 -15.15 -3.92 0.00
CA ARG A 159 -15.67 -4.32 -1.32
C ARG A 159 -17.19 -4.49 -1.30
N HIS A 160 -17.71 -5.15 -0.27
CA HIS A 160 -19.16 -5.34 -0.11
C HIS A 160 -19.88 -4.02 0.22
N GLU A 161 -19.29 -3.20 1.09
CA GLU A 161 -19.85 -1.91 1.49
C GLU A 161 -19.94 -0.91 0.33
N GLU A 162 -18.92 -0.87 -0.52
CA GLU A 162 -18.76 0.13 -1.58
C GLU A 162 -19.23 -0.32 -2.97
N HIS A 163 -19.64 -1.57 -3.13
CA HIS A 163 -20.13 -2.10 -4.40
C HIS A 163 -21.25 -1.24 -5.01
N GLY A 164 -22.25 -0.86 -4.19
CA GLY A 164 -23.36 0.00 -4.60
C GLY A 164 -22.96 1.44 -4.95
N ASN A 165 -21.79 1.89 -4.50
CA ASN A 165 -21.22 3.20 -4.80
C ASN A 165 -20.30 3.18 -6.06
N GLY A 166 -20.10 2.01 -6.65
CA GLY A 166 -19.23 1.82 -7.82
C GLY A 166 -17.73 1.91 -7.51
N VAL A 167 -17.32 1.88 -6.23
CA VAL A 167 -15.90 1.83 -5.85
C VAL A 167 -15.42 0.40 -5.88
N ARG A 168 -14.39 0.11 -6.69
CA ARG A 168 -13.76 -1.21 -6.78
C ARG A 168 -12.70 -1.39 -5.69
N VAL A 169 -12.49 -2.62 -5.26
CA VAL A 169 -11.47 -2.95 -4.25
C VAL A 169 -10.69 -4.19 -4.65
N THR A 170 -9.39 -4.04 -4.86
CA THR A 170 -8.46 -5.13 -5.21
C THR A 170 -7.42 -5.34 -4.12
N SER A 171 -7.19 -6.59 -3.75
CA SER A 171 -6.05 -7.00 -2.93
C SER A 171 -4.98 -7.67 -3.80
N VAL A 172 -3.74 -7.20 -3.72
CA VAL A 172 -2.60 -7.81 -4.38
C VAL A 172 -1.72 -8.50 -3.34
N TYR A 173 -1.39 -9.77 -3.55
CA TYR A 173 -0.61 -10.61 -2.64
C TYR A 173 0.75 -10.96 -3.27
N PRO A 174 1.72 -10.06 -3.24
CA PRO A 174 3.06 -10.35 -3.73
C PRO A 174 3.76 -11.38 -2.84
N GLY A 175 4.52 -12.27 -3.47
CA GLY A 175 5.56 -13.01 -2.80
C GLY A 175 6.77 -12.12 -2.47
N ARG A 176 7.91 -12.73 -2.14
CA ARG A 176 9.15 -11.97 -1.90
C ARG A 176 9.50 -11.16 -3.13
N THR A 177 9.60 -9.84 -2.97
CA THR A 177 9.83 -8.86 -4.03
C THR A 177 11.12 -8.10 -3.72
N ALA A 178 11.98 -7.91 -4.73
CA ALA A 178 13.25 -7.22 -4.59
C ALA A 178 13.04 -5.76 -4.12
N SER A 179 13.34 -5.49 -2.86
CA SER A 179 13.05 -4.20 -2.22
C SER A 179 13.89 -4.00 -0.96
N PRO A 180 14.03 -2.77 -0.44
CA PRO A 180 14.65 -2.53 0.86
C PRO A 180 13.97 -3.28 2.02
N MET A 181 12.65 -3.47 1.96
CA MET A 181 11.91 -4.28 2.93
C MET A 181 12.38 -5.74 2.89
N GLN A 182 12.53 -6.32 1.71
CA GLN A 182 12.99 -7.71 1.57
C GLN A 182 14.43 -7.88 2.03
N ALA A 183 15.30 -6.90 1.80
CA ALA A 183 16.66 -6.89 2.34
C ALA A 183 16.65 -6.84 3.88
N LYS A 184 15.74 -6.06 4.50
CA LYS A 184 15.55 -6.05 5.95
C LYS A 184 15.09 -7.42 6.47
N VAL A 185 14.14 -8.06 5.81
CA VAL A 185 13.65 -9.39 6.17
C VAL A 185 14.79 -10.42 6.16
N HIS A 186 15.62 -10.44 5.11
CA HIS A 186 16.77 -11.36 5.04
C HIS A 186 17.75 -11.14 6.18
N ARG A 187 18.04 -9.88 6.54
CA ARG A 187 18.89 -9.61 7.72
C ARG A 187 18.28 -10.14 9.02
N GLN A 188 16.95 -10.01 9.20
CA GLN A 188 16.28 -10.54 10.39
C GLN A 188 16.22 -12.06 10.40
N GLU A 189 16.12 -12.70 9.22
CA GLU A 189 16.21 -14.16 9.07
C GLU A 189 17.65 -14.71 9.13
N GLY A 190 18.66 -13.86 9.26
CA GLY A 190 20.08 -14.28 9.20
C GLY A 190 20.50 -14.85 7.86
N LYS A 191 19.86 -14.43 6.76
CA LYS A 191 20.11 -14.95 5.39
C LYS A 191 20.72 -13.89 4.51
N GLU A 192 21.52 -14.34 3.54
CA GLU A 192 22.04 -13.50 2.48
C GLU A 192 20.92 -13.03 1.56
N TYR A 193 21.00 -11.77 1.11
CA TYR A 193 20.02 -11.15 0.22
C TYR A 193 20.57 -10.98 -1.17
N ASP A 194 19.99 -11.70 -2.13
CA ASP A 194 20.25 -11.54 -3.56
C ASP A 194 18.94 -11.06 -4.24
N PRO A 195 18.86 -9.79 -4.69
CA PRO A 195 17.66 -9.26 -5.32
C PRO A 195 17.28 -10.00 -6.61
N ALA A 196 18.23 -10.57 -7.35
CA ALA A 196 17.97 -11.28 -8.61
C ALA A 196 17.12 -12.56 -8.43
N ARG A 197 17.01 -13.06 -7.20
CA ARG A 197 16.19 -14.24 -6.86
C ARG A 197 14.72 -13.95 -6.59
N TRP A 198 14.33 -12.67 -6.55
CA TRP A 198 12.99 -12.26 -6.11
C TRP A 198 12.24 -11.53 -7.23
N ILE A 199 10.94 -11.40 -7.06
CA ILE A 199 10.09 -10.69 -8.02
C ILE A 199 10.60 -9.26 -8.20
N ASP A 200 10.73 -8.82 -9.43
CA ASP A 200 11.01 -7.41 -9.72
C ASP A 200 9.81 -6.55 -9.29
N PRO A 201 9.99 -5.43 -8.59
CA PRO A 201 8.93 -4.48 -8.28
C PRO A 201 8.11 -4.06 -9.50
N GLU A 202 8.71 -3.96 -10.68
CA GLU A 202 8.04 -3.63 -11.93
C GLU A 202 7.00 -4.70 -12.34
N THR A 203 7.26 -5.96 -12.06
CA THR A 203 6.30 -7.04 -12.31
C THR A 203 5.05 -6.88 -11.45
N VAL A 204 5.23 -6.54 -10.17
CA VAL A 204 4.09 -6.26 -9.28
C VAL A 204 3.36 -4.98 -9.69
N ALA A 205 4.09 -3.94 -10.10
CA ALA A 205 3.50 -2.71 -10.63
C ALA A 205 2.63 -3.00 -11.87
N THR A 206 3.10 -3.85 -12.80
CA THR A 206 2.32 -4.29 -13.97
C THR A 206 0.99 -4.93 -13.55
N THR A 207 1.01 -5.76 -12.50
CA THR A 207 -0.18 -6.44 -11.99
C THR A 207 -1.18 -5.44 -11.37
N ILE A 208 -0.69 -4.42 -10.66
CA ILE A 208 -1.51 -3.35 -10.08
C ILE A 208 -2.16 -2.53 -11.20
N LEU A 209 -1.38 -2.13 -12.20
CA LEU A 209 -1.90 -1.34 -13.33
C LEU A 209 -2.94 -2.13 -14.14
N LEU A 210 -2.74 -3.43 -14.34
CA LEU A 210 -3.73 -4.30 -14.96
C LEU A 210 -5.10 -4.22 -14.23
N ALA A 211 -5.08 -4.26 -12.89
CA ALA A 211 -6.32 -4.14 -12.12
C ALA A 211 -6.96 -2.74 -12.25
N LEU A 212 -6.14 -1.68 -12.28
CA LEU A 212 -6.64 -0.31 -12.44
C LEU A 212 -7.29 -0.08 -13.82
N ASP A 213 -6.69 -0.64 -14.86
CA ASP A 213 -7.07 -0.42 -16.26
C ASP A 213 -8.19 -1.35 -16.74
N LEU A 214 -8.65 -2.27 -15.88
CA LEU A 214 -9.75 -3.18 -16.24
C LEU A 214 -11.03 -2.39 -16.55
N PRO A 215 -11.76 -2.73 -17.62
CA PRO A 215 -13.06 -2.14 -17.93
C PRO A 215 -14.06 -2.25 -16.77
N ARG A 216 -15.05 -1.38 -16.74
CA ARG A 216 -16.00 -1.26 -15.62
C ARG A 216 -17.02 -2.39 -15.51
N ASP A 217 -17.13 -3.24 -16.50
CA ASP A 217 -17.98 -4.43 -16.51
C ASP A 217 -17.42 -5.61 -15.71
N ALA A 218 -16.15 -5.48 -15.24
CA ALA A 218 -15.47 -6.49 -14.43
C ALA A 218 -14.59 -5.87 -13.35
N GLU A 219 -14.27 -6.64 -12.33
CA GLU A 219 -13.31 -6.30 -11.29
C GLU A 219 -12.41 -7.49 -10.94
N ILE A 220 -11.21 -7.19 -10.51
CA ILE A 220 -10.28 -8.19 -9.97
C ILE A 220 -10.26 -8.01 -8.45
N ASN A 221 -10.77 -8.99 -7.72
CA ASN A 221 -10.83 -8.93 -6.26
C ASN A 221 -9.47 -9.22 -5.62
N ASP A 222 -8.81 -10.28 -6.10
CA ASP A 222 -7.55 -10.76 -5.53
C ASP A 222 -6.56 -11.16 -6.63
N LEU A 223 -5.31 -10.72 -6.49
CA LEU A 223 -4.21 -11.07 -7.37
C LEU A 223 -3.05 -11.64 -6.56
N THR A 224 -2.64 -12.85 -6.84
CA THR A 224 -1.44 -13.46 -6.23
C THR A 224 -0.29 -13.49 -7.23
N VAL A 225 0.84 -12.90 -6.84
CA VAL A 225 2.08 -12.85 -7.65
C VAL A 225 3.17 -13.61 -6.91
N ARG A 226 3.66 -14.70 -7.48
CA ARG A 226 4.68 -15.55 -6.86
C ARG A 226 5.98 -15.52 -7.68
N PRO A 227 7.16 -15.72 -7.05
CA PRO A 227 8.38 -15.95 -7.82
C PRO A 227 8.18 -17.13 -8.77
N GLY A 228 8.55 -16.96 -10.02
CA GLY A 228 8.41 -18.00 -11.07
C GLY A 228 9.58 -18.99 -11.12
N ARG A 229 10.52 -18.89 -10.17
CA ARG A 229 11.75 -19.71 -10.13
C ARG A 229 12.00 -20.23 -8.73
#